data_b670bc8944b4142d595a600ef8dd4749
#
_entry.id   b670bc8944b4142d595a600ef8dd4749
#
_cell.length_a   1.000
_cell.length_b   1.000
_cell.length_c   1.000
_cell.angle_alpha   90.00
_cell.angle_beta   90.00
_cell.angle_gamma   90.00
#
_symmetry.space_group_name_H-M   'P 1'
#
loop_
_entity.id
_entity.type
_entity.pdbx_description
1 polymer ?
#
loop_
_entity_poly.entity_id
_entity_poly.type
_entity_poly.pdbx_seq_one_letter_code
_entity_poly.pdbx_strand_id
1 'polypeptide(L)'
;KGRRNGEPIYLPASRTGFILTYAQLIENSLQISFSPELQDNTSTLTLPYVDFLQLITKFEINKKDSKKYAKIIEYIEKQMTKGNLSVKKDMMPVIKYQPEGSEKELPLYVASSIVSEISPLLLVLKSGINFNAMIIEEPEAHLHPELQQKMARLLINMMNLGIPVWITTHSDTILQHINNMMKLKNHVRSSELQKEYGYRKEDLLSREDVQMYQFVPDNNGKTHLEALEATKYG
;
A
#
# COMPACT_ATOMS: atom_id res chain seq x y z
N LYS A 1 -19.58 -6.94 13.27
CA LYS A 1 -18.97 -6.04 12.27
C LYS A 1 -19.59 -6.41 10.92
N GLY A 2 -20.34 -5.48 10.27
CA GLY A 2 -20.95 -5.72 8.96
C GLY A 2 -19.87 -6.00 7.91
N ARG A 3 -20.14 -6.96 7.00
CA ARG A 3 -19.27 -7.19 5.83
C ARG A 3 -19.21 -5.91 5.01
N ARG A 4 -18.00 -5.44 4.70
CA ARG A 4 -17.81 -4.38 3.71
C ARG A 4 -18.18 -4.95 2.34
N ASN A 5 -19.01 -4.26 1.60
CA ASN A 5 -19.26 -4.57 0.20
C ASN A 5 -18.03 -4.12 -0.61
N GLY A 6 -17.55 -4.94 -1.52
CA GLY A 6 -16.40 -4.67 -2.38
C GLY A 6 -15.46 -5.87 -2.45
N GLU A 7 -14.58 -5.86 -3.42
CA GLU A 7 -13.52 -6.85 -3.60
C GLU A 7 -12.24 -6.41 -2.89
N PRO A 8 -11.32 -7.31 -2.54
CA PRO A 8 -10.01 -6.92 -2.03
C PRO A 8 -9.21 -6.18 -3.11
N ILE A 9 -8.44 -5.18 -2.69
CA ILE A 9 -7.46 -4.53 -3.56
C ILE A 9 -6.10 -5.15 -3.31
N TYR A 10 -5.42 -5.50 -4.40
CA TYR A 10 -4.06 -6.04 -4.39
C TYR A 10 -3.08 -4.99 -4.92
N LEU A 11 -2.02 -4.75 -4.15
CA LEU A 11 -0.89 -3.90 -4.51
C LEU A 11 0.39 -4.75 -4.55
N PRO A 12 0.94 -5.06 -5.74
CA PRO A 12 2.11 -5.93 -5.89
C PRO A 12 3.40 -5.26 -5.39
N ALA A 13 4.44 -6.05 -5.15
CA ALA A 13 5.77 -5.54 -4.83
C ALA A 13 6.34 -4.67 -5.97
N SER A 14 6.07 -5.03 -7.22
CA SER A 14 6.52 -4.28 -8.42
C SER A 14 5.62 -3.09 -8.80
N ARG A 15 4.77 -2.61 -7.90
CA ARG A 15 3.77 -1.56 -8.18
C ARG A 15 4.33 -0.29 -8.79
N THR A 16 5.55 0.09 -8.43
CA THR A 16 6.25 1.25 -9.03
C THR A 16 6.49 1.05 -10.52
N GLY A 17 7.01 -0.10 -10.93
CA GLY A 17 7.21 -0.41 -12.34
C GLY A 17 5.90 -0.35 -13.12
N PHE A 18 4.86 -0.96 -12.61
CA PHE A 18 3.54 -0.96 -13.25
C PHE A 18 2.93 0.43 -13.35
N ILE A 19 2.97 1.25 -12.30
CA ILE A 19 2.36 2.59 -12.33
C ILE A 19 3.12 3.56 -13.23
N LEU A 20 4.41 3.34 -13.46
CA LEU A 20 5.21 4.17 -14.36
C LEU A 20 5.08 3.74 -15.83
N THR A 21 4.75 2.49 -16.11
CA THR A 21 4.75 1.91 -17.47
C THR A 21 3.38 1.40 -17.94
N TYR A 22 2.31 1.58 -17.13
CA TYR A 22 0.99 1.00 -17.43
C TYR A 22 0.46 1.40 -18.82
N ALA A 23 0.69 2.63 -19.26
CA ALA A 23 0.23 3.09 -20.57
C ALA A 23 0.89 2.31 -21.70
N GLN A 24 2.23 2.13 -21.64
CA GLN A 24 2.96 1.35 -22.62
C GLN A 24 2.56 -0.14 -22.59
N LEU A 25 2.32 -0.69 -21.38
CA LEU A 25 1.90 -2.08 -21.27
C LEU A 25 0.52 -2.32 -21.91
N ILE A 26 -0.42 -1.41 -21.72
CA ILE A 26 -1.75 -1.50 -22.33
C ILE A 26 -1.65 -1.30 -23.85
N GLU A 27 -0.90 -0.31 -24.32
CA GLU A 27 -0.70 -0.05 -25.74
C GLU A 27 -0.07 -1.27 -26.44
N ASN A 28 0.98 -1.84 -25.89
CA ASN A 28 1.61 -3.06 -26.39
C ASN A 28 0.63 -4.25 -26.42
N SER A 29 -0.16 -4.41 -25.38
CA SER A 29 -1.15 -5.49 -25.32
C SER A 29 -2.21 -5.36 -26.41
N LEU A 30 -2.64 -4.15 -26.73
CA LEU A 30 -3.55 -3.87 -27.84
C LEU A 30 -2.89 -4.18 -29.20
N GLN A 31 -1.65 -3.75 -29.42
CA GLN A 31 -0.92 -4.03 -30.66
C GLN A 31 -0.77 -5.54 -30.90
N ILE A 32 -0.41 -6.30 -29.87
CA ILE A 32 -0.29 -7.77 -29.94
C ILE A 32 -1.65 -8.39 -30.27
N SER A 33 -2.74 -7.91 -29.69
CA SER A 33 -4.09 -8.42 -29.95
C SER A 33 -4.53 -8.25 -31.39
N PHE A 34 -3.99 -7.27 -32.11
CA PHE A 34 -4.26 -7.01 -33.52
C PHE A 34 -3.23 -7.64 -34.48
N SER A 35 -2.18 -8.28 -33.96
CA SER A 35 -1.10 -8.90 -34.75
C SER A 35 -1.03 -10.40 -34.49
N PRO A 36 -1.72 -11.25 -35.30
CA PRO A 36 -1.79 -12.69 -35.07
C PRO A 36 -0.42 -13.40 -35.01
N GLU A 37 0.58 -12.84 -35.70
CA GLU A 37 1.95 -13.41 -35.79
C GLU A 37 2.74 -13.29 -34.47
N LEU A 38 2.28 -12.46 -33.52
CA LEU A 38 2.96 -12.21 -32.23
C LEU A 38 2.34 -12.97 -31.04
N GLN A 39 1.28 -13.74 -31.28
CA GLN A 39 0.51 -14.39 -30.19
C GLN A 39 1.26 -15.55 -29.51
N ASP A 40 2.21 -16.19 -30.18
CA ASP A 40 2.89 -17.39 -29.67
C ASP A 40 3.97 -17.12 -28.60
N ASN A 41 4.36 -15.87 -28.35
CA ASN A 41 5.46 -15.51 -27.44
C ASN A 41 5.06 -14.58 -26.28
N THR A 42 3.79 -14.41 -26.00
CA THR A 42 3.36 -13.50 -24.93
C THR A 42 3.43 -14.17 -23.56
N SER A 43 4.34 -13.72 -22.72
CA SER A 43 4.26 -13.99 -21.28
C SER A 43 2.97 -13.36 -20.74
N THR A 44 2.01 -14.19 -20.39
CA THR A 44 0.76 -13.72 -19.79
C THR A 44 1.03 -13.24 -18.36
N LEU A 45 0.67 -12.00 -18.06
CA LEU A 45 0.62 -11.51 -16.68
C LEU A 45 -0.37 -12.37 -15.87
N THR A 46 -0.02 -12.67 -14.64
CA THR A 46 -0.95 -13.36 -13.73
C THR A 46 -2.13 -12.45 -13.37
N LEU A 47 -3.28 -13.05 -13.04
CA LEU A 47 -4.51 -12.31 -12.74
C LEU A 47 -4.33 -11.14 -11.75
N PRO A 48 -3.59 -11.28 -10.62
CA PRO A 48 -3.42 -10.17 -9.70
C PRO A 48 -2.75 -8.93 -10.32
N TYR A 49 -1.80 -9.14 -11.24
CA TYR A 49 -1.17 -8.02 -11.95
C TYR A 49 -2.11 -7.37 -12.97
N VAL A 50 -2.92 -8.18 -13.64
CA VAL A 50 -3.97 -7.68 -14.56
C VAL A 50 -4.98 -6.83 -13.79
N ASP A 51 -5.45 -7.30 -12.64
CA ASP A 51 -6.38 -6.57 -11.77
C ASP A 51 -5.77 -5.25 -11.29
N PHE A 52 -4.47 -5.26 -10.94
CA PHE A 52 -3.78 -4.03 -10.56
C PHE A 52 -3.66 -3.03 -11.73
N LEU A 53 -3.34 -3.49 -12.93
CA LEU A 53 -3.32 -2.62 -14.12
C LEU A 53 -4.71 -2.03 -14.43
N GLN A 54 -5.76 -2.85 -14.34
CA GLN A 54 -7.13 -2.38 -14.47
C GLN A 54 -7.52 -1.38 -13.37
N LEU A 55 -7.02 -1.55 -12.14
CA LEU A 55 -7.22 -0.60 -11.06
C LEU A 55 -6.59 0.76 -11.40
N ILE A 56 -5.36 0.78 -11.95
CA ILE A 56 -4.69 2.02 -12.37
C ILE A 56 -5.53 2.77 -13.39
N THR A 57 -6.12 2.09 -14.37
CA THR A 57 -6.97 2.74 -15.39
C THR A 57 -8.23 3.40 -14.83
N LYS A 58 -8.66 3.01 -13.63
CA LYS A 58 -9.85 3.54 -12.93
C LYS A 58 -9.51 4.67 -11.95
N PHE A 59 -8.26 5.06 -11.81
CA PHE A 59 -7.90 6.12 -10.88
C PHE A 59 -8.53 7.45 -11.30
N GLU A 60 -9.40 7.93 -10.42
CA GLU A 60 -10.05 9.23 -10.50
C GLU A 60 -10.22 9.76 -9.08
N ILE A 61 -9.81 10.98 -8.81
CA ILE A 61 -9.91 11.54 -7.46
C ILE A 61 -11.36 11.88 -7.15
N ASN A 62 -11.91 11.23 -6.13
CA ASN A 62 -13.26 11.45 -5.64
C ASN A 62 -13.24 11.98 -4.19
N LYS A 63 -13.32 13.29 -4.05
CA LYS A 63 -13.26 13.97 -2.74
C LYS A 63 -14.42 13.59 -1.81
N LYS A 64 -15.59 13.23 -2.35
CA LYS A 64 -16.75 12.84 -1.55
C LYS A 64 -16.54 11.47 -0.90
N ASP A 65 -16.19 10.47 -1.70
CA ASP A 65 -16.07 9.09 -1.25
C ASP A 65 -14.75 8.83 -0.50
N SER A 66 -13.70 9.63 -0.78
CA SER A 66 -12.43 9.57 -0.07
C SER A 66 -12.45 10.26 1.30
N LYS A 67 -13.49 11.02 1.64
CA LYS A 67 -13.59 11.76 2.91
C LYS A 67 -13.36 10.87 4.15
N LYS A 68 -13.81 9.62 4.10
CA LYS A 68 -13.59 8.63 5.17
C LYS A 68 -12.11 8.31 5.43
N TYR A 69 -11.24 8.56 4.46
CA TYR A 69 -9.79 8.34 4.53
C TYR A 69 -8.98 9.63 4.70
N ALA A 70 -9.63 10.79 4.89
CA ALA A 70 -8.98 12.11 4.88
C ALA A 70 -7.75 12.19 5.79
N LYS A 71 -7.84 11.66 7.03
CA LYS A 71 -6.72 11.66 7.98
C LYS A 71 -5.53 10.83 7.50
N ILE A 72 -5.79 9.68 6.87
CA ILE A 72 -4.74 8.82 6.31
C ILE A 72 -4.11 9.48 5.09
N ILE A 73 -4.92 10.03 4.20
CA ILE A 73 -4.45 10.77 3.02
C ILE A 73 -3.55 11.92 3.47
N GLU A 74 -3.99 12.73 4.42
CA GLU A 74 -3.21 13.83 4.98
C GLU A 74 -1.88 13.34 5.60
N TYR A 75 -1.91 12.22 6.32
CA TYR A 75 -0.70 11.62 6.87
C TYR A 75 0.30 11.24 5.78
N ILE A 76 -0.16 10.58 4.72
CA ILE A 76 0.70 10.20 3.60
C ILE A 76 1.28 11.46 2.94
N GLU A 77 0.45 12.43 2.60
CA GLU A 77 0.86 13.65 1.91
C GLU A 77 1.86 14.49 2.71
N LYS A 78 1.64 14.64 4.03
CA LYS A 78 2.51 15.45 4.88
C LYS A 78 3.74 14.72 5.40
N GLN A 79 3.65 13.42 5.70
CA GLN A 79 4.71 12.70 6.39
C GLN A 79 5.55 11.81 5.47
N MET A 80 5.00 11.39 4.32
CA MET A 80 5.67 10.44 3.45
C MET A 80 6.02 11.04 2.09
N THR A 81 5.04 11.47 1.32
CA THR A 81 5.29 12.01 -0.03
C THR A 81 5.73 13.47 -0.07
N LYS A 82 5.48 14.24 0.99
CA LYS A 82 5.75 15.70 1.02
C LYS A 82 5.17 16.42 -0.19
N GLY A 83 3.95 16.12 -0.51
CA GLY A 83 3.23 16.71 -1.64
C GLY A 83 1.96 15.94 -1.97
N ASN A 84 1.27 16.41 -2.98
CA ASN A 84 -0.06 15.97 -3.38
C ASN A 84 -0.02 15.26 -4.74
N LEU A 85 -0.87 14.24 -4.90
CA LEU A 85 -1.12 13.61 -6.19
C LEU A 85 -2.43 14.13 -6.79
N SER A 86 -2.36 14.45 -8.09
CA SER A 86 -3.51 14.74 -8.93
C SER A 86 -3.61 13.71 -10.07
N VAL A 87 -4.82 13.48 -10.55
CA VAL A 87 -5.08 12.60 -11.70
C VAL A 87 -5.84 13.42 -12.73
N LYS A 88 -5.26 13.55 -13.91
CA LYS A 88 -5.91 14.16 -15.05
C LYS A 88 -6.58 13.09 -15.89
N LYS A 89 -7.87 13.25 -16.13
CA LYS A 89 -8.64 12.32 -16.96
C LYS A 89 -8.34 12.58 -18.41
N ASP A 90 -7.76 11.59 -19.06
CA ASP A 90 -7.52 11.55 -20.51
C ASP A 90 -7.91 10.14 -21.00
N MET A 91 -7.56 9.72 -22.20
CA MET A 91 -7.75 8.33 -22.64
C MET A 91 -7.19 7.34 -21.61
N MET A 92 -6.05 7.68 -21.01
CA MET A 92 -5.48 7.01 -19.83
C MET A 92 -5.29 8.04 -18.70
N PRO A 93 -5.44 7.66 -17.42
CA PRO A 93 -5.22 8.57 -16.31
C PRO A 93 -3.79 9.09 -16.30
N VAL A 94 -3.58 10.39 -16.37
CA VAL A 94 -2.25 11.00 -16.23
C VAL A 94 -2.05 11.41 -14.78
N ILE A 95 -1.15 10.70 -14.10
CA ILE A 95 -0.85 10.93 -12.68
C ILE A 95 0.25 11.98 -12.57
N LYS A 96 0.00 13.01 -11.78
CA LYS A 96 0.95 14.09 -11.52
C LYS A 96 1.18 14.24 -10.03
N TYR A 97 2.37 14.70 -9.69
CA TYR A 97 2.81 15.00 -8.34
C TYR A 97 3.12 16.49 -8.20
N GLN A 98 2.58 17.12 -7.17
CA GLN A 98 2.87 18.48 -6.78
C GLN A 98 3.63 18.50 -5.45
N PRO A 99 4.94 18.83 -5.42
CA PRO A 99 5.70 18.96 -4.19
C PRO A 99 5.10 20.02 -3.26
N GLU A 100 5.20 19.80 -1.95
CA GLU A 100 4.81 20.80 -0.94
C GLU A 100 5.58 22.11 -1.16
N GLY A 101 4.86 23.24 -1.15
CA GLY A 101 5.43 24.55 -1.41
C GLY A 101 5.75 24.88 -2.87
N SER A 102 5.42 24.00 -3.82
CA SER A 102 5.59 24.23 -5.26
C SER A 102 4.26 24.46 -5.96
N GLU A 103 4.20 25.41 -6.86
CA GLU A 103 3.04 25.61 -7.75
C GLU A 103 3.11 24.68 -8.97
N LYS A 104 4.26 24.02 -9.22
CA LYS A 104 4.46 23.19 -10.41
C LYS A 104 4.04 21.75 -10.15
N GLU A 105 3.21 21.22 -11.04
CA GLU A 105 2.93 19.79 -11.13
C GLU A 105 4.00 19.10 -11.98
N LEU A 106 4.51 17.98 -11.52
CA LEU A 106 5.47 17.12 -12.20
C LEU A 106 4.79 15.82 -12.64
N PRO A 107 5.12 15.26 -13.79
CA PRO A 107 4.74 13.90 -14.13
C PRO A 107 5.29 12.92 -13.08
N LEU A 108 4.54 11.86 -12.76
CA LEU A 108 4.94 10.90 -11.71
C LEU A 108 6.32 10.29 -11.96
N TYR A 109 6.70 10.04 -13.22
CA TYR A 109 7.99 9.43 -13.58
C TYR A 109 9.24 10.31 -13.31
N VAL A 110 9.05 11.62 -13.05
CA VAL A 110 10.13 12.52 -12.57
C VAL A 110 10.10 12.73 -11.06
N ALA A 111 9.11 12.19 -10.37
CA ALA A 111 9.06 12.24 -8.92
C ALA A 111 10.10 11.26 -8.29
N SER A 112 10.36 11.42 -7.00
CA SER A 112 11.24 10.48 -6.30
C SER A 112 10.64 9.05 -6.27
N SER A 113 11.51 8.04 -6.13
CA SER A 113 11.09 6.64 -6.00
C SER A 113 10.08 6.44 -4.86
N ILE A 114 10.23 7.16 -3.76
CA ILE A 114 9.29 7.14 -2.62
C ILE A 114 7.88 7.55 -3.04
N VAL A 115 7.78 8.65 -3.80
CA VAL A 115 6.48 9.14 -4.28
C VAL A 115 5.85 8.11 -5.21
N SER A 116 6.62 7.55 -6.15
CA SER A 116 6.13 6.52 -7.08
C SER A 116 5.69 5.26 -6.34
N GLU A 117 6.43 4.84 -5.31
CA GLU A 117 6.15 3.65 -4.51
C GLU A 117 4.84 3.76 -3.71
N ILE A 118 4.59 4.94 -3.13
CA ILE A 118 3.42 5.19 -2.28
C ILE A 118 2.20 5.61 -3.11
N SER A 119 2.40 6.09 -4.33
CA SER A 119 1.32 6.59 -5.20
C SER A 119 0.15 5.65 -5.39
N PRO A 120 0.31 4.33 -5.67
CA PRO A 120 -0.83 3.44 -5.85
C PRO A 120 -1.73 3.38 -4.62
N LEU A 121 -1.13 3.27 -3.43
CA LEU A 121 -1.88 3.26 -2.18
C LEU A 121 -2.63 4.58 -1.96
N LEU A 122 -1.95 5.71 -2.14
CA LEU A 122 -2.55 7.03 -1.98
C LEU A 122 -3.69 7.25 -2.98
N LEU A 123 -3.53 6.83 -4.23
CA LEU A 123 -4.55 6.97 -5.28
C LEU A 123 -5.77 6.11 -5.02
N VAL A 124 -5.60 4.88 -4.52
CA VAL A 124 -6.72 4.04 -4.07
C VAL A 124 -7.55 4.75 -3.01
N LEU A 125 -6.90 5.33 -2.00
CA LEU A 125 -7.59 6.05 -0.94
C LEU A 125 -8.28 7.33 -1.46
N LYS A 126 -7.62 8.08 -2.36
CA LYS A 126 -8.15 9.32 -2.96
C LYS A 126 -9.27 9.07 -3.97
N SER A 127 -9.28 7.93 -4.64
CA SER A 127 -10.36 7.57 -5.57
C SER A 127 -11.67 7.24 -4.86
N GLY A 128 -11.62 6.90 -3.58
CA GLY A 128 -12.80 6.47 -2.84
C GLY A 128 -13.40 5.16 -3.32
N ILE A 129 -12.65 4.37 -4.11
CA ILE A 129 -13.07 3.03 -4.56
C ILE A 129 -13.51 2.22 -3.33
N ASN A 130 -14.62 1.51 -3.48
CA ASN A 130 -15.12 0.65 -2.42
C ASN A 130 -14.39 -0.69 -2.44
N PHE A 131 -13.78 -1.06 -1.31
CA PHE A 131 -13.08 -2.33 -1.15
C PHE A 131 -13.29 -2.89 0.26
N ASN A 132 -13.16 -4.19 0.41
CA ASN A 132 -13.35 -4.89 1.69
C ASN A 132 -12.05 -5.20 2.45
N ALA A 133 -10.94 -5.31 1.73
CA ALA A 133 -9.61 -5.55 2.29
C ALA A 133 -8.53 -4.98 1.37
N MET A 134 -7.31 -4.84 1.88
CA MET A 134 -6.15 -4.46 1.09
C MET A 134 -5.03 -5.47 1.31
N ILE A 135 -4.49 -5.97 0.22
CA ILE A 135 -3.35 -6.88 0.19
C ILE A 135 -2.17 -6.09 -0.38
N ILE A 136 -1.10 -5.97 0.37
CA ILE A 136 0.08 -5.20 -0.05
C ILE A 136 1.31 -6.10 0.06
N GLU A 137 1.94 -6.37 -1.06
CA GLU A 137 3.24 -7.03 -1.06
C GLU A 137 4.35 -6.03 -0.78
N GLU A 138 5.25 -6.41 0.10
CA GLU A 138 6.48 -5.67 0.44
C GLU A 138 6.22 -4.15 0.58
N PRO A 139 5.40 -3.71 1.55
CA PRO A 139 5.11 -2.29 1.73
C PRO A 139 6.36 -1.45 2.02
N GLU A 140 7.47 -2.09 2.41
CA GLU A 140 8.79 -1.51 2.63
C GLU A 140 9.62 -1.30 1.36
N ALA A 141 9.24 -1.86 0.22
CA ALA A 141 10.03 -1.81 -1.01
C ALA A 141 10.48 -0.36 -1.32
N HIS A 142 11.76 -0.19 -1.61
CA HIS A 142 12.39 1.10 -1.91
C HIS A 142 12.27 2.19 -0.83
N LEU A 143 11.81 1.86 0.38
CA LEU A 143 11.69 2.80 1.50
C LEU A 143 12.91 2.76 2.43
N HIS A 144 13.44 3.94 2.75
CA HIS A 144 14.43 4.10 3.81
C HIS A 144 13.82 3.69 5.17
N PRO A 145 14.59 3.17 6.16
CA PRO A 145 14.08 2.70 7.45
C PRO A 145 13.12 3.67 8.17
N GLU A 146 13.39 4.97 8.15
CA GLU A 146 12.47 5.97 8.72
C GLU A 146 11.09 5.94 8.06
N LEU A 147 11.05 5.76 6.73
CA LEU A 147 9.79 5.66 5.99
C LEU A 147 9.11 4.31 6.17
N GLN A 148 9.87 3.24 6.42
CA GLN A 148 9.31 1.94 6.79
C GLN A 148 8.56 2.02 8.12
N GLN A 149 9.08 2.76 9.10
CA GLN A 149 8.36 3.03 10.36
C GLN A 149 7.07 3.84 10.11
N LYS A 150 7.13 4.85 9.24
CA LYS A 150 5.93 5.62 8.85
C LYS A 150 4.92 4.75 8.10
N MET A 151 5.39 3.82 7.26
CA MET A 151 4.55 2.84 6.58
C MET A 151 3.87 1.91 7.58
N ALA A 152 4.61 1.34 8.54
CA ALA A 152 4.02 0.50 9.59
C ALA A 152 2.93 1.25 10.38
N ARG A 153 3.19 2.51 10.74
CA ARG A 153 2.21 3.37 11.38
C ARG A 153 0.98 3.62 10.50
N LEU A 154 1.17 3.82 9.21
CA LEU A 154 0.09 3.95 8.23
C LEU A 154 -0.78 2.71 8.18
N LEU A 155 -0.18 1.52 8.10
CA LEU A 155 -0.89 0.24 8.09
C LEU A 155 -1.74 0.04 9.35
N ILE A 156 -1.19 0.37 10.53
CA ILE A 156 -1.92 0.33 11.81
C ILE A 156 -3.11 1.30 11.78
N ASN A 157 -2.93 2.52 11.29
CA ASN A 157 -4.03 3.49 11.19
C ASN A 157 -5.14 3.01 10.24
N MET A 158 -4.79 2.34 9.14
CA MET A 158 -5.76 1.72 8.23
C MET A 158 -6.57 0.64 8.95
N MET A 159 -5.92 -0.25 9.68
CA MET A 159 -6.57 -1.29 10.47
C MET A 159 -7.51 -0.69 11.53
N ASN A 160 -7.09 0.35 12.23
CA ASN A 160 -7.91 1.06 13.22
C ASN A 160 -9.13 1.78 12.63
N LEU A 161 -9.08 2.14 11.33
CA LEU A 161 -10.26 2.56 10.56
C LEU A 161 -11.14 1.39 10.10
N GLY A 162 -10.77 0.17 10.49
CA GLY A 162 -11.49 -1.07 10.17
C GLY A 162 -11.22 -1.55 8.74
N ILE A 163 -10.12 -1.17 8.09
CA ILE A 163 -9.66 -1.75 6.83
C ILE A 163 -8.82 -2.99 7.17
N PRO A 164 -9.26 -4.21 6.83
CA PRO A 164 -8.39 -5.38 6.92
C PRO A 164 -7.20 -5.21 5.99
N VAL A 165 -5.99 -5.38 6.51
CA VAL A 165 -4.75 -5.25 5.73
C VAL A 165 -3.97 -6.55 5.85
N TRP A 166 -3.56 -7.10 4.71
CA TRP A 166 -2.68 -8.24 4.60
C TRP A 166 -1.38 -7.77 3.96
N ILE A 167 -0.27 -8.10 4.55
CA ILE A 167 1.04 -7.74 4.00
C ILE A 167 1.94 -8.96 3.90
N THR A 168 2.80 -8.99 2.89
CA THR A 168 4.02 -9.78 2.90
C THR A 168 5.17 -8.83 3.19
N THR A 169 6.13 -9.23 4.03
CA THR A 169 7.25 -8.36 4.38
C THR A 169 8.50 -9.16 4.72
N HIS A 170 9.65 -8.60 4.38
CA HIS A 170 10.98 -9.03 4.80
C HIS A 170 11.63 -8.00 5.73
N SER A 171 10.90 -6.96 6.14
CA SER A 171 11.43 -5.85 6.92
C SER A 171 11.31 -6.09 8.43
N ASP A 172 12.44 -6.28 9.08
CA ASP A 172 12.52 -6.26 10.55
C ASP A 172 12.02 -4.93 11.12
N THR A 173 12.25 -3.81 10.41
CA THR A 173 11.81 -2.48 10.84
C THR A 173 10.28 -2.39 10.96
N ILE A 174 9.53 -2.91 9.97
CA ILE A 174 8.06 -2.95 10.02
C ILE A 174 7.60 -3.85 11.16
N LEU A 175 8.13 -5.07 11.25
CA LEU A 175 7.76 -6.03 12.27
C LEU A 175 8.05 -5.51 13.69
N GLN A 176 9.23 -4.94 13.91
CA GLN A 176 9.60 -4.32 15.19
C GLN A 176 8.69 -3.15 15.55
N HIS A 177 8.34 -2.30 14.57
CA HIS A 177 7.46 -1.16 14.82
C HIS A 177 6.07 -1.62 15.23
N ILE A 178 5.48 -2.60 14.52
CA ILE A 178 4.18 -3.19 14.86
C ILE A 178 4.22 -3.77 16.27
N ASN A 179 5.27 -4.55 16.60
CA ASN A 179 5.45 -5.14 17.91
C ASN A 179 5.57 -4.06 19.01
N ASN A 180 6.33 -2.99 18.76
CA ASN A 180 6.47 -1.88 19.70
C ASN A 180 5.14 -1.18 19.95
N MET A 181 4.28 -1.02 18.95
CA MET A 181 2.96 -0.40 19.11
C MET A 181 2.00 -1.29 19.91
N MET A 182 2.09 -2.61 19.77
CA MET A 182 1.36 -3.56 20.63
C MET A 182 1.83 -3.49 22.08
N LYS A 183 3.15 -3.46 22.32
CA LYS A 183 3.74 -3.34 23.66
C LYS A 183 3.39 -1.99 24.29
N LEU A 184 3.48 -0.90 23.53
CA LEU A 184 3.16 0.45 24.00
C LEU A 184 1.71 0.57 24.45
N LYS A 185 0.76 -0.07 23.76
CA LYS A 185 -0.66 -0.05 24.12
C LYS A 185 -0.91 -0.56 25.55
N ASN A 186 -0.20 -1.61 25.95
CA ASN A 186 -0.36 -2.27 27.25
C ASN A 186 0.65 -1.81 28.32
N HIS A 187 1.49 -0.82 27.98
CA HIS A 187 2.52 -0.35 28.89
C HIS A 187 1.94 0.54 29.99
N VAL A 188 2.42 0.38 31.24
CA VAL A 188 1.94 1.15 32.40
C VAL A 188 2.07 2.68 32.23
N ARG A 189 3.10 3.11 31.49
CA ARG A 189 3.34 4.54 31.14
C ARG A 189 2.93 4.86 29.71
N SER A 190 1.96 4.15 29.14
CA SER A 190 1.57 4.28 27.72
C SER A 190 1.27 5.74 27.33
N SER A 191 0.47 6.45 28.11
CA SER A 191 0.08 7.83 27.80
C SER A 191 1.25 8.82 27.85
N GLU A 192 2.23 8.59 28.71
CA GLU A 192 3.43 9.41 28.83
C GLU A 192 4.37 9.16 27.63
N LEU A 193 4.65 7.89 27.32
CA LEU A 193 5.49 7.51 26.20
C LEU A 193 4.89 7.93 24.86
N GLN A 194 3.56 7.86 24.70
CA GLN A 194 2.90 8.37 23.48
C GLN A 194 3.20 9.86 23.28
N LYS A 195 3.14 10.67 24.34
CA LYS A 195 3.44 12.11 24.27
C LYS A 195 4.93 12.35 23.97
N GLU A 196 5.80 11.62 24.64
CA GLU A 196 7.25 11.74 24.47
C GLU A 196 7.70 11.43 23.05
N TYR A 197 7.17 10.34 22.44
CA TYR A 197 7.56 9.89 21.10
C TYR A 197 6.60 10.35 19.98
N GLY A 198 5.61 11.18 20.27
CA GLY A 198 4.69 11.73 19.29
C GLY A 198 3.73 10.69 18.67
N TYR A 199 3.40 9.63 19.44
CA TYR A 199 2.39 8.66 19.04
C TYR A 199 1.01 9.09 19.46
N ARG A 200 0.03 8.76 18.64
CA ARG A 200 -1.39 8.97 18.92
C ARG A 200 -2.05 7.66 19.27
N LYS A 201 -3.26 7.73 19.82
CA LYS A 201 -4.06 6.53 20.16
C LYS A 201 -4.34 5.65 18.93
N GLU A 202 -4.48 6.26 17.77
CA GLU A 202 -4.70 5.57 16.51
C GLU A 202 -3.48 4.81 16.00
N ASP A 203 -2.29 5.09 16.53
CA ASP A 203 -1.05 4.38 16.18
C ASP A 203 -0.85 3.09 16.98
N LEU A 204 -1.68 2.86 17.99
CA LEU A 204 -1.59 1.67 18.85
C LEU A 204 -2.39 0.51 18.28
N LEU A 205 -1.92 -0.70 18.55
CA LEU A 205 -2.51 -1.93 18.06
C LEU A 205 -2.71 -2.94 19.19
N SER A 206 -3.79 -3.73 19.14
CA SER A 206 -3.97 -4.86 20.03
C SER A 206 -3.36 -6.12 19.44
N ARG A 207 -2.85 -7.01 20.29
CA ARG A 207 -2.31 -8.31 19.86
C ARG A 207 -3.36 -9.15 19.13
N GLU A 208 -4.59 -9.10 19.60
CA GLU A 208 -5.73 -9.85 19.05
C GLU A 208 -6.10 -9.39 17.61
N ASP A 209 -5.63 -8.21 17.20
CA ASP A 209 -5.89 -7.67 15.87
C ASP A 209 -4.82 -8.09 14.85
N VAL A 210 -3.76 -8.82 15.28
CA VAL A 210 -2.63 -9.21 14.43
C VAL A 210 -2.49 -10.73 14.38
N GLN A 211 -2.34 -11.26 13.17
CA GLN A 211 -1.95 -12.65 12.94
C GLN A 211 -0.71 -12.64 12.05
N MET A 212 0.27 -13.45 12.40
CA MET A 212 1.52 -13.61 11.64
C MET A 212 1.69 -15.06 11.21
N TYR A 213 2.19 -15.23 9.99
CA TYR A 213 2.44 -16.54 9.40
C TYR A 213 3.81 -16.54 8.74
N GLN A 214 4.46 -17.68 8.77
CA GLN A 214 5.72 -17.94 8.08
C GLN A 214 5.55 -19.07 7.09
N PHE A 215 6.16 -18.91 5.92
CA PHE A 215 6.28 -20.00 4.94
C PHE A 215 7.54 -20.81 5.25
N VAL A 216 7.37 -22.08 5.57
CA VAL A 216 8.47 -22.99 5.95
C VAL A 216 8.61 -24.09 4.91
N PRO A 217 9.76 -24.21 4.23
CA PRO A 217 10.00 -25.30 3.30
C PRO A 217 10.19 -26.63 4.07
N ASP A 218 9.61 -27.70 3.56
CA ASP A 218 9.84 -29.05 4.06
C ASP A 218 11.00 -29.74 3.31
N ASN A 219 11.41 -30.92 3.80
CA ASN A 219 12.48 -31.72 3.19
C ASN A 219 12.12 -32.29 1.80
N ASN A 220 10.86 -32.19 1.40
CA ASN A 220 10.35 -32.71 0.11
C ASN A 220 10.19 -31.59 -0.94
N GLY A 221 10.68 -30.38 -0.65
CA GLY A 221 10.56 -29.20 -1.52
C GLY A 221 9.17 -28.59 -1.55
N LYS A 222 8.27 -28.96 -0.63
CA LYS A 222 6.97 -28.30 -0.44
C LYS A 222 7.09 -27.24 0.64
N THR A 223 6.28 -26.19 0.52
CA THR A 223 6.19 -25.13 1.54
C THR A 223 4.86 -25.25 2.26
N HIS A 224 4.88 -25.17 3.57
CA HIS A 224 3.69 -25.09 4.41
C HIS A 224 3.65 -23.79 5.19
N LEU A 225 2.45 -23.43 5.66
CA LEU A 225 2.22 -22.22 6.40
C LEU A 225 2.19 -22.53 7.91
N GLU A 226 3.03 -21.85 8.68
CA GLU A 226 3.04 -21.93 10.14
C GLU A 226 2.59 -20.61 10.74
N ALA A 227 1.65 -20.69 11.69
CA ALA A 227 1.28 -19.52 12.48
C ALA A 227 2.40 -19.21 13.49
N LEU A 228 2.85 -17.96 13.50
CA LEU A 228 3.80 -17.50 14.50
C LEU A 228 3.04 -16.99 15.74
N GLU A 229 3.30 -17.60 16.87
CA GLU A 229 2.81 -17.09 18.15
C GLU A 229 3.73 -15.96 18.63
N ALA A 230 3.14 -14.78 18.86
CA ALA A 230 3.88 -13.69 19.49
C ALA A 230 4.29 -14.13 20.92
N THR A 231 5.58 -14.19 21.16
CA THR A 231 6.10 -14.52 22.50
C THR A 231 5.91 -13.34 23.45
N LYS A 232 6.19 -13.56 24.76
CA LYS A 232 6.18 -12.50 25.77
C LYS A 232 7.16 -11.36 25.43
N TYR A 233 8.15 -11.65 24.62
CA TYR A 233 9.22 -10.70 24.25
C TYR A 233 9.13 -10.18 22.80
N GLY A 234 8.16 -10.60 22.02
CA GLY A 234 7.91 -10.24 20.63
C GLY A 234 8.00 -11.39 19.69
#